data_4770ad5cd3badbe34eec92f3a33f6fc1
#
_entry.id   4770ad5cd3badbe34eec92f3a33f6fc1
#
_cell.length_a   1.000
_cell.length_b   1.000
_cell.length_c   1.000
_cell.angle_alpha   90.00
_cell.angle_beta   90.00
_cell.angle_gamma   90.00
#
_symmetry.space_group_name_H-M   'P 1'
#
loop_
_entity.id
_entity.type
_entity.pdbx_description
1 polymer ?
#
loop_
_entity_poly.entity_id
_entity_poly.type
_entity_poly.pdbx_seq_one_letter_code
_entity_poly.pdbx_strand_id
1 'polypeptide(L)'
;MVAAGLLRERDLRVLTAVVEDGLRDDPGEAMPWVVFERLQQLIPCQAVQLVELDLEGQLTIYAQVVNDGGEHCFSADPLVLDAREWELLWEFLPCRYEFRAGGTATAIRWSDFYTKPELKNAPFYAECIRPYFTDEYSLQVTLPTLPGKTRTVAFFRESADFTERDRLALQLLRPHLHDVYLDAERRRHGVPHLSRREREVLQLAARGFSNADIARILFISPATVAKHMEHIFDRTGVRTRSAAAALALPQVRPFTQPLRQIER
;
A
#
# COMPACT_ATOMS: atom_id res chain seq x y z
N MET A 1 8.33 -21.86 14.44
CA MET A 1 7.28 -22.88 14.51
C MET A 1 6.05 -22.48 15.34
N VAL A 2 5.89 -21.21 15.75
CA VAL A 2 4.78 -20.72 16.60
C VAL A 2 3.59 -20.15 15.79
N ALA A 3 3.75 -19.87 14.50
CA ALA A 3 2.73 -19.16 13.69
C ALA A 3 1.60 -20.06 13.13
N ALA A 4 1.79 -21.38 13.06
CA ALA A 4 0.85 -22.27 12.37
C ALA A 4 -0.52 -22.49 13.08
N GLY A 5 -0.70 -22.00 14.32
CA GLY A 5 -1.95 -22.13 15.08
C GLY A 5 -2.77 -20.86 15.22
N LEU A 6 -2.24 -19.70 14.79
CA LEU A 6 -2.91 -18.40 14.97
C LEU A 6 -3.96 -18.11 13.89
N LEU A 7 -3.77 -18.58 12.67
CA LEU A 7 -4.71 -18.42 11.56
C LEU A 7 -5.55 -19.68 11.37
N ARG A 8 -6.85 -19.48 11.18
CA ARG A 8 -7.82 -20.54 10.88
C ARG A 8 -7.97 -20.70 9.37
N GLU A 9 -8.51 -21.82 8.90
CA GLU A 9 -8.79 -22.07 7.49
C GLU A 9 -9.65 -20.96 6.85
N ARG A 10 -10.62 -20.45 7.58
CA ARG A 10 -11.45 -19.33 7.12
C ARG A 10 -10.61 -18.07 6.88
N ASP A 11 -9.58 -17.81 7.70
CA ASP A 11 -8.71 -16.64 7.55
C ASP A 11 -7.87 -16.76 6.26
N LEU A 12 -7.39 -17.99 5.98
CA LEU A 12 -6.66 -18.26 4.74
C LEU A 12 -7.52 -18.07 3.49
N ARG A 13 -8.80 -18.44 3.55
CA ARG A 13 -9.73 -18.18 2.43
C ARG A 13 -9.93 -16.69 2.19
N VAL A 14 -10.07 -15.89 3.25
CA VAL A 14 -10.21 -14.42 3.10
C VAL A 14 -8.90 -13.80 2.61
N LEU A 15 -7.74 -14.26 3.10
CA LEU A 15 -6.43 -13.84 2.59
C LEU A 15 -6.32 -14.07 1.07
N THR A 16 -6.75 -15.23 0.59
CA THR A 16 -6.75 -15.54 -0.85
C THR A 16 -7.73 -14.63 -1.60
N ALA A 17 -8.93 -14.41 -1.06
CA ALA A 17 -9.93 -13.55 -1.67
C ALA A 17 -9.48 -12.09 -1.79
N VAL A 18 -8.75 -11.54 -0.80
CA VAL A 18 -8.14 -10.19 -0.89
C VAL A 18 -7.31 -10.05 -2.16
N VAL A 19 -6.49 -11.06 -2.45
CA VAL A 19 -5.58 -11.03 -3.61
C VAL A 19 -6.36 -11.23 -4.91
N GLU A 20 -7.21 -12.25 -4.98
CA GLU A 20 -7.94 -12.62 -6.21
C GLU A 20 -8.93 -11.53 -6.62
N ASP A 21 -9.72 -11.02 -5.69
CA ASP A 21 -10.70 -9.98 -5.96
C ASP A 21 -10.01 -8.65 -6.28
N GLY A 22 -8.94 -8.29 -5.53
CA GLY A 22 -8.16 -7.08 -5.80
C GLY A 22 -7.51 -7.04 -7.17
N LEU A 23 -7.15 -8.20 -7.75
CA LEU A 23 -6.59 -8.28 -9.10
C LEU A 23 -7.65 -8.27 -10.21
N ARG A 24 -8.92 -8.54 -9.88
CA ARG A 24 -10.02 -8.62 -10.86
C ARG A 24 -10.87 -7.36 -10.93
N ASP A 25 -11.01 -6.66 -9.80
CA ASP A 25 -11.90 -5.51 -9.68
C ASP A 25 -11.36 -4.28 -10.42
N ASP A 26 -12.25 -3.35 -10.76
CA ASP A 26 -11.86 -2.06 -11.33
C ASP A 26 -11.01 -1.28 -10.31
N PRO A 27 -9.78 -0.88 -10.67
CA PRO A 27 -8.94 -0.14 -9.75
C PRO A 27 -9.51 1.23 -9.35
N GLY A 28 -10.33 1.87 -10.20
CA GLY A 28 -10.93 3.20 -10.00
C GLY A 28 -10.05 4.20 -9.25
N GLU A 29 -9.72 3.83 -8.02
CA GLU A 29 -8.92 4.56 -7.05
C GLU A 29 -7.50 3.94 -6.86
N ALA A 30 -6.78 4.35 -5.82
CA ALA A 30 -5.42 3.88 -5.55
C ALA A 30 -5.34 2.36 -5.32
N MET A 31 -6.33 1.80 -4.63
CA MET A 31 -6.52 0.37 -4.43
C MET A 31 -8.00 0.03 -4.64
N PRO A 32 -8.35 -1.12 -5.22
CA PRO A 32 -9.75 -1.54 -5.38
C PRO A 32 -10.49 -1.56 -4.04
N TRP A 33 -11.71 -1.03 -4.00
CA TRP A 33 -12.52 -0.94 -2.78
C TRP A 33 -12.82 -2.30 -2.17
N VAL A 34 -13.02 -3.33 -2.98
CA VAL A 34 -13.23 -4.71 -2.52
C VAL A 34 -12.10 -5.21 -1.63
N VAL A 35 -10.87 -4.72 -1.82
CA VAL A 35 -9.73 -5.07 -0.96
C VAL A 35 -9.97 -4.60 0.47
N PHE A 36 -10.44 -3.37 0.65
CA PHE A 36 -10.74 -2.83 1.99
C PHE A 36 -11.86 -3.59 2.68
N GLU A 37 -12.91 -3.96 1.94
CA GLU A 37 -14.01 -4.76 2.45
C GLU A 37 -13.54 -6.14 2.91
N ARG A 38 -12.67 -6.80 2.12
CA ARG A 38 -12.06 -8.08 2.52
C ARG A 38 -11.13 -7.93 3.71
N LEU A 39 -10.39 -6.84 3.79
CA LEU A 39 -9.53 -6.55 4.94
C LEU A 39 -10.35 -6.36 6.21
N GLN A 40 -11.49 -5.66 6.18
CA GLN A 40 -12.40 -5.53 7.33
C GLN A 40 -13.03 -6.86 7.74
N GLN A 41 -13.34 -7.75 6.78
CA GLN A 41 -13.81 -9.11 7.07
C GLN A 41 -12.75 -9.96 7.77
N LEU A 42 -11.47 -9.78 7.42
CA LEU A 42 -10.35 -10.51 8.00
C LEU A 42 -9.96 -9.96 9.37
N ILE A 43 -9.90 -8.64 9.48
CA ILE A 43 -9.48 -7.88 10.67
C ILE A 43 -10.60 -6.90 11.00
N PRO A 44 -11.60 -7.29 11.80
CA PRO A 44 -12.72 -6.41 12.15
C PRO A 44 -12.22 -5.09 12.77
N CYS A 45 -12.68 -3.96 12.24
CA CYS A 45 -12.25 -2.62 12.64
C CYS A 45 -13.31 -1.58 12.26
N GLN A 46 -13.27 -0.39 12.85
CA GLN A 46 -14.14 0.73 12.52
C GLN A 46 -13.73 1.40 11.21
N ALA A 47 -12.43 1.45 10.94
CA ALA A 47 -11.95 1.96 9.67
C ALA A 47 -10.69 1.24 9.20
N VAL A 48 -10.51 1.17 7.88
CA VAL A 48 -9.26 0.79 7.24
C VAL A 48 -8.90 1.83 6.20
N GLN A 49 -7.64 2.25 6.19
CA GLN A 49 -7.17 3.27 5.27
C GLN A 49 -5.89 2.85 4.55
N LEU A 50 -5.71 3.41 3.36
CA LEU A 50 -4.44 3.47 2.63
C LEU A 50 -4.07 4.95 2.49
N VAL A 51 -2.91 5.34 2.99
CA VAL A 51 -2.38 6.69 2.87
C VAL A 51 -1.00 6.67 2.25
N GLU A 52 -0.71 7.60 1.35
CA GLU A 52 0.64 7.83 0.83
C GLU A 52 1.08 9.26 1.15
N LEU A 53 2.26 9.36 1.75
CA LEU A 53 2.90 10.62 2.10
C LEU A 53 4.17 10.81 1.27
N ASP A 54 4.42 12.04 0.84
CA ASP A 54 5.72 12.52 0.39
C ASP A 54 6.40 13.21 1.57
N LEU A 55 7.44 12.58 2.10
CA LEU A 55 8.14 13.06 3.29
C LEU A 55 9.06 14.25 2.98
N GLU A 56 9.58 14.34 1.75
CA GLU A 56 10.42 15.45 1.31
C GLU A 56 9.58 16.68 0.97
N GLY A 57 8.48 16.47 0.25
CA GLY A 57 7.52 17.52 -0.10
C GLY A 57 6.59 17.91 1.05
N GLN A 58 6.60 17.18 2.15
CA GLN A 58 5.72 17.36 3.31
C GLN A 58 4.24 17.46 2.91
N LEU A 59 3.75 16.47 2.18
CA LEU A 59 2.35 16.43 1.73
C LEU A 59 1.79 15.02 1.72
N THR A 60 0.48 14.92 1.92
CA THR A 60 -0.28 13.70 1.68
C THR A 60 -0.60 13.60 0.20
N ILE A 61 -0.10 12.56 -0.47
CA ILE A 61 -0.33 12.36 -1.91
C ILE A 61 -1.78 11.93 -2.14
N TYR A 62 -2.27 11.01 -1.32
CA TYR A 62 -3.68 10.61 -1.29
C TYR A 62 -4.01 9.89 0.04
N ALA A 63 -5.30 9.85 0.34
CA ALA A 63 -5.88 9.01 1.38
C ALA A 63 -7.13 8.32 0.85
N GLN A 64 -7.25 7.03 1.11
CA GLN A 64 -8.38 6.18 0.76
C GLN A 64 -8.84 5.45 2.03
N VAL A 65 -10.10 5.61 2.41
CA VAL A 65 -10.64 5.13 3.70
C VAL A 65 -11.97 4.44 3.47
N VAL A 66 -12.19 3.31 4.15
CA VAL A 66 -13.49 2.67 4.31
C VAL A 66 -13.79 2.58 5.79
N ASN A 67 -14.96 3.06 6.22
CA ASN A 67 -15.45 2.94 7.60
C ASN A 67 -16.36 1.71 7.77
N ASP A 68 -16.78 1.41 9.00
CA ASP A 68 -17.63 0.27 9.32
C ASP A 68 -19.08 0.42 8.79
N GLY A 69 -19.49 1.63 8.43
CA GLY A 69 -20.75 1.92 7.70
C GLY A 69 -20.65 1.61 6.20
N GLY A 70 -19.50 1.20 5.69
CA GLY A 70 -19.25 0.95 4.28
C GLY A 70 -19.13 2.23 3.45
N GLU A 71 -18.95 3.38 4.09
CA GLU A 71 -18.69 4.63 3.38
C GLU A 71 -17.26 4.66 2.85
N HIS A 72 -17.14 4.99 1.57
CA HIS A 72 -15.89 5.10 0.86
C HIS A 72 -15.48 6.58 0.74
N CYS A 73 -14.34 6.92 1.32
CA CYS A 73 -13.76 8.25 1.21
C CYS A 73 -12.43 8.17 0.47
N PHE A 74 -12.28 8.98 -0.57
CA PHE A 74 -11.02 9.13 -1.29
C PHE A 74 -10.69 10.61 -1.42
N SER A 75 -9.46 10.98 -1.05
CA SER A 75 -8.91 12.29 -1.29
C SER A 75 -7.63 12.17 -2.11
N ALA A 76 -7.66 12.72 -3.31
CA ALA A 76 -6.50 12.89 -4.18
C ALA A 76 -5.92 14.32 -4.07
N ASP A 77 -6.61 15.22 -3.37
CA ASP A 77 -6.02 16.51 -3.04
C ASP A 77 -5.00 16.28 -1.92
N PRO A 78 -3.76 16.70 -2.13
CA PRO A 78 -2.77 16.63 -1.09
C PRO A 78 -3.29 17.40 0.12
N LEU A 79 -3.60 16.68 1.18
CA LEU A 79 -3.89 17.29 2.47
C LEU A 79 -2.56 17.94 2.91
N VAL A 80 -2.50 19.24 2.75
CA VAL A 80 -1.33 20.00 3.19
C VAL A 80 -1.44 20.11 4.71
N LEU A 81 -0.75 19.21 5.40
CA LEU A 81 -0.51 19.38 6.83
C LEU A 81 0.29 20.67 7.00
N ASP A 82 -0.06 21.46 8.00
CA ASP A 82 0.73 22.64 8.31
C ASP A 82 2.09 22.23 8.94
N ALA A 83 2.98 23.20 9.12
CA ALA A 83 4.31 22.95 9.66
C ALA A 83 4.25 22.32 11.06
N ARG A 84 3.25 22.70 11.88
CA ARG A 84 3.06 22.15 13.22
C ARG A 84 2.57 20.70 13.17
N GLU A 85 1.61 20.39 12.31
CA GLU A 85 1.10 19.05 12.13
C GLU A 85 2.18 18.09 11.61
N TRP A 86 3.08 18.57 10.73
CA TRP A 86 4.26 17.80 10.28
C TRP A 86 5.25 17.54 11.41
N GLU A 87 5.55 18.55 12.24
CA GLU A 87 6.40 18.34 13.42
C GLU A 87 5.81 17.25 14.33
N LEU A 88 4.52 17.35 14.64
CA LEU A 88 3.82 16.38 15.48
C LEU A 88 3.81 14.98 14.89
N LEU A 89 3.59 14.86 13.56
CA LEU A 89 3.64 13.59 12.84
C LEU A 89 5.03 12.94 12.92
N TRP A 90 6.10 13.75 12.79
CA TRP A 90 7.48 13.27 12.92
C TRP A 90 7.85 12.85 14.34
N GLU A 91 7.24 13.44 15.36
CA GLU A 91 7.44 13.08 16.76
C GLU A 91 6.62 11.85 17.18
N PHE A 92 5.52 11.58 16.50
CA PHE A 92 4.66 10.44 16.80
C PHE A 92 5.38 9.11 16.53
N LEU A 93 5.66 8.35 17.60
CA LEU A 93 6.56 7.19 17.55
C LEU A 93 6.22 6.14 16.47
N PRO A 94 4.95 5.74 16.25
CA PRO A 94 4.60 4.80 15.20
C PRO A 94 5.01 5.29 13.80
N CYS A 95 4.69 6.54 13.47
CA CYS A 95 5.07 7.15 12.18
C CYS A 95 6.59 7.29 12.05
N ARG A 96 7.23 7.80 13.10
CA ARG A 96 8.70 7.93 13.14
C ARG A 96 9.42 6.59 12.98
N TYR A 97 8.88 5.52 13.53
CA TYR A 97 9.41 4.17 13.35
C TYR A 97 9.33 3.76 11.88
N GLU A 98 8.18 3.92 11.23
CA GLU A 98 7.99 3.58 9.81
C GLU A 98 8.89 4.41 8.90
N PHE A 99 8.98 5.71 9.13
CA PHE A 99 9.80 6.63 8.31
C PHE A 99 11.30 6.30 8.38
N ARG A 100 11.80 5.95 9.58
CA ARG A 100 13.21 5.60 9.80
C ARG A 100 13.57 4.20 9.31
N ALA A 101 12.65 3.28 9.45
CA ALA A 101 12.90 1.88 9.12
C ALA A 101 12.85 1.58 7.62
N GLY A 102 12.59 2.59 6.77
CA GLY A 102 12.53 2.40 5.32
C GLY A 102 11.40 1.45 4.89
N GLY A 103 10.31 1.42 5.67
CA GLY A 103 9.20 0.50 5.44
C GLY A 103 9.54 -0.94 5.84
N THR A 104 9.83 -1.16 7.13
CA THR A 104 10.04 -2.52 7.64
C THR A 104 8.86 -3.41 7.30
N ALA A 105 9.15 -4.69 7.04
CA ALA A 105 8.14 -5.69 6.74
C ALA A 105 7.22 -6.04 7.93
N THR A 106 7.39 -5.38 9.07
CA THR A 106 6.71 -5.72 10.33
C THR A 106 5.47 -4.85 10.50
N ALA A 107 4.31 -5.48 10.71
CA ALA A 107 3.12 -4.78 11.14
C ALA A 107 3.29 -4.31 12.62
N ILE A 108 2.91 -3.08 12.91
CA ILE A 108 3.03 -2.43 14.22
C ILE A 108 1.67 -1.97 14.73
N ARG A 109 1.54 -1.87 16.04
CA ARG A 109 0.38 -1.29 16.73
C ARG A 109 0.80 -0.03 17.46
N TRP A 110 -0.12 0.89 17.72
CA TRP A 110 0.16 2.03 18.59
C TRP A 110 0.52 1.59 20.01
N SER A 111 -0.06 0.50 20.48
CA SER A 111 0.24 -0.11 21.79
C SER A 111 1.65 -0.71 21.91
N ASP A 112 2.36 -0.90 20.79
CA ASP A 112 3.78 -1.28 20.83
C ASP A 112 4.68 -0.09 21.28
N PHE A 113 4.15 1.15 21.26
CA PHE A 113 4.89 2.39 21.53
C PHE A 113 4.32 3.18 22.70
N TYR A 114 3.02 3.08 22.96
CA TYR A 114 2.30 3.86 23.95
C TYR A 114 1.36 3.02 24.79
N THR A 115 1.31 3.26 26.07
CA THR A 115 0.14 2.91 26.89
C THR A 115 -1.03 3.84 26.53
N LYS A 116 -2.28 3.47 26.90
CA LYS A 116 -3.44 4.34 26.65
C LYS A 116 -3.31 5.76 27.19
N PRO A 117 -2.84 5.97 28.44
CA PRO A 117 -2.65 7.33 28.95
C PRO A 117 -1.58 8.12 28.19
N GLU A 118 -0.48 7.46 27.80
CA GLU A 118 0.58 8.10 27.01
C GLU A 118 0.09 8.48 25.61
N LEU A 119 -0.68 7.60 24.94
CA LEU A 119 -1.26 7.89 23.64
C LEU A 119 -2.18 9.12 23.71
N LYS A 120 -3.07 9.18 24.72
CA LYS A 120 -4.01 10.31 24.88
C LYS A 120 -3.30 11.65 25.11
N ASN A 121 -2.08 11.62 25.64
CA ASN A 121 -1.24 12.79 25.88
C ASN A 121 -0.21 13.02 24.77
N ALA A 122 -0.07 12.10 23.80
CA ALA A 122 0.81 12.32 22.64
C ALA A 122 0.28 13.46 21.78
N PRO A 123 1.09 14.51 21.52
CA PRO A 123 0.59 15.74 20.89
C PRO A 123 -0.10 15.48 19.54
N PHE A 124 0.49 14.66 18.65
CA PHE A 124 -0.13 14.34 17.38
C PHE A 124 -1.51 13.67 17.53
N TYR A 125 -1.63 12.71 18.46
CA TYR A 125 -2.92 12.09 18.72
C TYR A 125 -3.92 13.09 19.30
N ALA A 126 -3.52 13.89 20.26
CA ALA A 126 -4.40 14.82 20.95
C ALA A 126 -4.87 15.99 20.06
N GLU A 127 -3.99 16.51 19.21
CA GLU A 127 -4.25 17.68 18.37
C GLU A 127 -4.80 17.29 16.97
N CYS A 128 -4.27 16.20 16.36
CA CYS A 128 -4.56 15.87 14.94
C CYS A 128 -5.50 14.67 14.76
N ILE A 129 -5.60 13.74 15.70
CA ILE A 129 -6.43 12.54 15.55
C ILE A 129 -7.71 12.64 16.37
N ARG A 130 -7.59 12.82 17.66
CA ARG A 130 -8.70 12.79 18.61
C ARG A 130 -9.87 13.76 18.33
N PRO A 131 -9.67 14.95 17.75
CA PRO A 131 -10.78 15.82 17.40
C PRO A 131 -11.73 15.25 16.33
N TYR A 132 -11.24 14.30 15.52
CA TYR A 132 -11.94 13.76 14.36
C TYR A 132 -12.29 12.28 14.52
N PHE A 133 -11.56 11.55 15.37
CA PHE A 133 -11.68 10.10 15.52
C PHE A 133 -11.66 9.71 16.99
N THR A 134 -12.46 8.70 17.34
CA THR A 134 -12.52 8.12 18.69
C THR A 134 -11.63 6.90 18.86
N ASP A 135 -10.96 6.49 17.79
CA ASP A 135 -10.13 5.29 17.76
C ASP A 135 -8.95 5.38 18.72
N GLU A 136 -8.80 4.39 19.61
CA GLU A 136 -7.72 4.30 20.58
C GLU A 136 -6.63 3.28 20.20
N TYR A 137 -6.90 2.48 19.16
CA TYR A 137 -5.99 1.44 18.69
C TYR A 137 -5.80 1.49 17.19
N SER A 138 -4.57 1.30 16.76
CA SER A 138 -4.24 1.11 15.34
C SER A 138 -3.33 -0.08 15.15
N LEU A 139 -3.53 -0.79 14.03
CA LEU A 139 -2.63 -1.78 13.47
C LEU A 139 -2.26 -1.34 12.06
N GLN A 140 -0.98 -1.23 11.76
CA GLN A 140 -0.54 -0.69 10.48
C GLN A 140 0.67 -1.42 9.89
N VAL A 141 0.79 -1.36 8.57
CA VAL A 141 1.94 -1.90 7.83
C VAL A 141 2.28 -0.99 6.66
N THR A 142 3.56 -0.73 6.47
CA THR A 142 4.06 0.08 5.35
C THR A 142 4.33 -0.81 4.14
N LEU A 143 3.76 -0.45 2.99
CA LEU A 143 4.04 -1.11 1.72
C LEU A 143 5.32 -0.54 1.08
N PRO A 144 6.06 -1.33 0.27
CA PRO A 144 7.21 -0.82 -0.46
C PRO A 144 6.86 0.39 -1.33
N THR A 145 7.70 1.41 -1.31
CA THR A 145 7.54 2.62 -2.13
C THR A 145 8.92 3.23 -2.46
N LEU A 146 8.94 4.38 -3.13
CA LEU A 146 10.17 5.10 -3.46
C LEU A 146 10.80 5.74 -2.22
N PRO A 147 12.13 5.95 -2.20
CA PRO A 147 12.77 6.78 -1.17
C PRO A 147 12.08 8.15 -1.04
N GLY A 148 12.00 8.68 0.16
CA GLY A 148 11.31 9.93 0.45
C GLY A 148 9.79 9.83 0.53
N LYS A 149 9.21 8.65 0.29
CA LYS A 149 7.77 8.41 0.39
C LYS A 149 7.45 7.30 1.37
N THR A 150 6.23 7.32 1.90
CA THR A 150 5.69 6.19 2.66
C THR A 150 4.26 5.89 2.20
N ARG A 151 3.90 4.62 2.20
CA ARG A 151 2.56 4.12 1.87
C ARG A 151 2.14 3.14 2.94
N THR A 152 1.13 3.50 3.71
CA THR A 152 0.71 2.74 4.89
C THR A 152 -0.73 2.28 4.76
N VAL A 153 -0.96 0.99 5.01
CA VAL A 153 -2.29 0.42 5.27
C VAL A 153 -2.47 0.36 6.77
N ALA A 154 -3.50 1.03 7.28
CA ALA A 154 -3.79 1.13 8.71
C ALA A 154 -5.24 0.78 9.03
N PHE A 155 -5.44 0.10 10.14
CA PHE A 155 -6.72 -0.30 10.72
C PHE A 155 -6.91 0.45 12.03
N PHE A 156 -8.15 0.86 12.30
CA PHE A 156 -8.49 1.63 13.50
C PHE A 156 -9.62 0.95 14.26
N ARG A 157 -9.51 0.97 15.60
CA ARG A 157 -10.46 0.33 16.50
C ARG A 157 -10.61 1.12 17.80
N GLU A 158 -11.86 1.23 18.30
CA GLU A 158 -12.17 1.96 19.53
C GLU A 158 -12.02 1.11 20.80
N SER A 159 -12.51 -0.11 20.76
CA SER A 159 -12.85 -0.86 21.98
C SER A 159 -11.78 -1.83 22.48
N ALA A 160 -11.00 -2.40 21.55
CA ALA A 160 -10.03 -3.45 21.89
C ALA A 160 -8.82 -3.41 20.97
N ASP A 161 -7.64 -3.73 21.53
CA ASP A 161 -6.41 -3.79 20.74
C ASP A 161 -6.42 -4.94 19.74
N PHE A 162 -5.58 -4.79 18.73
CA PHE A 162 -5.36 -5.81 17.72
C PHE A 162 -4.53 -6.97 18.28
N THR A 163 -4.90 -8.18 17.92
CA THR A 163 -4.26 -9.40 18.40
C THR A 163 -3.02 -9.78 17.58
N GLU A 164 -2.20 -10.71 18.09
CA GLU A 164 -1.08 -11.27 17.32
C GLU A 164 -1.57 -12.01 16.05
N ARG A 165 -2.81 -12.53 16.06
CA ARG A 165 -3.44 -13.09 14.87
C ARG A 165 -3.67 -12.01 13.80
N ASP A 166 -4.20 -10.85 14.19
CA ASP A 166 -4.46 -9.74 13.28
C ASP A 166 -3.14 -9.19 12.70
N ARG A 167 -2.13 -9.05 13.55
CA ARG A 167 -0.76 -8.66 13.16
C ARG A 167 -0.16 -9.63 12.14
N LEU A 168 -0.22 -10.93 12.40
CA LEU A 168 0.30 -11.95 11.51
C LEU A 168 -0.44 -11.95 10.17
N ALA A 169 -1.79 -11.82 10.19
CA ALA A 169 -2.59 -11.75 8.98
C ALA A 169 -2.19 -10.57 8.10
N LEU A 170 -2.05 -9.38 8.67
CA LEU A 170 -1.62 -8.18 7.94
C LEU A 170 -0.19 -8.31 7.42
N GLN A 171 0.71 -8.89 8.21
CA GLN A 171 2.10 -9.09 7.81
C GLN A 171 2.23 -10.07 6.63
N LEU A 172 1.43 -11.13 6.59
CA LEU A 172 1.39 -12.06 5.47
C LEU A 172 0.77 -11.43 4.21
N LEU A 173 -0.22 -10.56 4.38
CA LEU A 173 -0.84 -9.83 3.26
C LEU A 173 0.06 -8.75 2.65
N ARG A 174 0.99 -8.19 3.39
CA ARG A 174 1.81 -7.05 2.95
C ARG A 174 2.37 -7.18 1.52
N PRO A 175 3.07 -8.26 1.13
CA PRO A 175 3.58 -8.39 -0.24
C PRO A 175 2.45 -8.44 -1.28
N HIS A 176 1.34 -9.07 -0.96
CA HIS A 176 0.20 -9.21 -1.85
C HIS A 176 -0.57 -7.88 -2.02
N LEU A 177 -0.75 -7.11 -0.94
CA LEU A 177 -1.32 -5.75 -1.00
C LEU A 177 -0.47 -4.83 -1.87
N HIS A 178 0.86 -4.97 -1.78
CA HIS A 178 1.77 -4.23 -2.66
C HIS A 178 1.58 -4.63 -4.13
N ASP A 179 1.47 -5.91 -4.43
CA ASP A 179 1.24 -6.40 -5.79
C ASP A 179 -0.12 -5.92 -6.35
N VAL A 180 -1.19 -5.99 -5.55
CA VAL A 180 -2.53 -5.48 -5.92
C VAL A 180 -2.47 -3.97 -6.19
N TYR A 181 -1.82 -3.21 -5.31
CA TYR A 181 -1.63 -1.77 -5.50
C TYR A 181 -0.91 -1.46 -6.83
N LEU A 182 0.21 -2.11 -7.08
CA LEU A 182 0.98 -1.90 -8.31
C LEU A 182 0.19 -2.31 -9.57
N ASP A 183 -0.67 -3.30 -9.47
CA ASP A 183 -1.52 -3.72 -10.57
C ASP A 183 -2.64 -2.69 -10.83
N ALA A 184 -3.27 -2.20 -9.77
CA ALA A 184 -4.27 -1.13 -9.84
C ALA A 184 -3.66 0.15 -10.46
N GLU A 185 -2.47 0.56 -10.03
CA GLU A 185 -1.72 1.68 -10.58
C GLU A 185 -1.51 1.54 -12.10
N ARG A 186 -1.06 0.36 -12.54
CA ARG A 186 -0.84 0.09 -13.97
C ARG A 186 -2.12 0.17 -14.78
N ARG A 187 -3.21 -0.42 -14.27
CA ARG A 187 -4.52 -0.40 -14.94
C ARG A 187 -5.04 1.03 -15.08
N ARG A 188 -4.93 1.85 -14.05
CA ARG A 188 -5.33 3.27 -14.08
C ARG A 188 -4.52 4.08 -15.08
N HIS A 189 -3.25 3.78 -15.24
CA HIS A 189 -2.38 4.47 -16.18
C HIS A 189 -2.43 3.89 -17.60
N GLY A 190 -3.36 2.96 -17.87
CA GLY A 190 -3.49 2.33 -19.17
C GLY A 190 -2.31 1.42 -19.54
N VAL A 191 -1.51 1.00 -18.55
CA VAL A 191 -0.43 0.03 -18.77
C VAL A 191 -1.04 -1.37 -18.71
N PRO A 192 -0.98 -2.16 -19.79
CA PRO A 192 -1.57 -3.48 -19.84
C PRO A 192 -1.00 -4.41 -18.77
N HIS A 193 -1.84 -5.37 -18.34
CA HIS A 193 -1.46 -6.36 -17.34
C HIS A 193 -0.25 -7.18 -17.81
N LEU A 194 0.86 -7.07 -17.11
CA LEU A 194 2.02 -7.91 -17.31
C LEU A 194 2.01 -9.04 -16.27
N SER A 195 2.31 -10.26 -16.71
CA SER A 195 2.52 -11.39 -15.81
C SER A 195 3.65 -11.09 -14.82
N ARG A 196 3.70 -11.81 -13.68
CA ARG A 196 4.79 -11.69 -12.70
C ARG A 196 6.17 -11.79 -13.37
N ARG A 197 6.33 -12.74 -14.30
CA ARG A 197 7.60 -12.98 -14.99
C ARG A 197 7.97 -11.87 -15.96
N GLU A 198 7.01 -11.34 -16.68
CA GLU A 198 7.22 -10.17 -17.55
C GLU A 198 7.62 -8.94 -16.74
N ARG A 199 7.06 -8.75 -15.55
CA ARG A 199 7.44 -7.67 -14.63
C ARG A 199 8.88 -7.79 -14.14
N GLU A 200 9.30 -8.99 -13.71
CA GLU A 200 10.67 -9.26 -13.28
C GLU A 200 11.68 -8.96 -14.41
N VAL A 201 11.37 -9.40 -15.62
CA VAL A 201 12.18 -9.12 -16.81
C VAL A 201 12.24 -7.60 -17.09
N LEU A 202 11.10 -6.92 -17.04
CA LEU A 202 11.02 -5.48 -17.32
C LEU A 202 11.77 -4.64 -16.28
N GLN A 203 11.70 -4.98 -15.01
CA GLN A 203 12.42 -4.31 -13.93
C GLN A 203 13.94 -4.43 -14.11
N LEU A 204 14.44 -5.60 -14.48
CA LEU A 204 15.86 -5.80 -14.75
C LEU A 204 16.29 -5.07 -16.04
N ALA A 205 15.43 -5.08 -17.07
CA ALA A 205 15.67 -4.30 -18.30
C ALA A 205 15.74 -2.80 -18.03
N ALA A 206 14.92 -2.26 -17.14
CA ALA A 206 14.93 -0.87 -16.72
C ALA A 206 16.21 -0.47 -15.97
N ARG A 207 16.83 -1.44 -15.28
CA ARG A 207 18.16 -1.26 -14.63
C ARG A 207 19.32 -1.38 -15.61
N GLY A 208 19.07 -1.58 -16.90
CA GLY A 208 20.09 -1.66 -17.94
C GLY A 208 20.72 -3.04 -18.16
N PHE A 209 20.24 -4.11 -17.49
CA PHE A 209 20.76 -5.47 -17.68
C PHE A 209 20.49 -5.99 -19.10
N SER A 210 21.47 -6.64 -19.73
CA SER A 210 21.27 -7.31 -21.02
C SER A 210 20.37 -8.56 -20.88
N ASN A 211 19.86 -9.08 -22.00
CA ASN A 211 19.05 -10.32 -21.98
C ASN A 211 19.85 -11.52 -21.41
N ALA A 212 21.18 -11.54 -21.62
CA ALA A 212 22.04 -12.56 -21.06
C ALA A 212 22.17 -12.42 -19.53
N ASP A 213 22.27 -11.20 -18.99
CA ASP A 213 22.32 -10.95 -17.57
C ASP A 213 21.00 -11.27 -16.88
N ILE A 214 19.88 -10.84 -17.50
CA ILE A 214 18.52 -11.14 -17.02
C ILE A 214 18.31 -12.65 -16.98
N ALA A 215 18.73 -13.35 -18.03
CA ALA A 215 18.62 -14.81 -18.11
C ALA A 215 19.36 -15.51 -16.96
N ARG A 216 20.56 -15.02 -16.64
CA ARG A 216 21.37 -15.53 -15.53
C ARG A 216 20.72 -15.26 -14.18
N ILE A 217 20.24 -14.03 -13.95
CA ILE A 217 19.58 -13.64 -12.68
C ILE A 217 18.28 -14.42 -12.46
N LEU A 218 17.51 -14.61 -13.52
CA LEU A 218 16.20 -15.24 -13.45
C LEU A 218 16.22 -16.77 -13.70
N PHE A 219 17.38 -17.37 -13.91
CA PHE A 219 17.58 -18.80 -14.18
C PHE A 219 16.75 -19.31 -15.37
N ILE A 220 16.77 -18.56 -16.49
CA ILE A 220 16.10 -18.91 -17.76
C ILE A 220 17.05 -18.69 -18.96
N SER A 221 16.63 -19.08 -20.15
CA SER A 221 17.44 -18.83 -21.36
C SER A 221 17.32 -17.37 -21.84
N PRO A 222 18.37 -16.83 -22.52
CA PRO A 222 18.25 -15.52 -23.17
C PRO A 222 17.12 -15.45 -24.22
N ALA A 223 16.80 -16.55 -24.87
CA ALA A 223 15.70 -16.65 -25.82
C ALA A 223 14.35 -16.49 -25.07
N THR A 224 14.21 -17.06 -23.87
CA THR A 224 13.02 -16.89 -23.02
C THR A 224 12.86 -15.43 -22.59
N VAL A 225 13.97 -14.75 -22.25
CA VAL A 225 13.93 -13.30 -21.94
C VAL A 225 13.47 -12.49 -23.16
N ALA A 226 13.99 -12.80 -24.36
CA ALA A 226 13.58 -12.13 -25.59
C ALA A 226 12.07 -12.31 -25.84
N LYS A 227 11.55 -13.52 -25.67
CA LYS A 227 10.12 -13.82 -25.80
C LYS A 227 9.25 -13.06 -24.78
N HIS A 228 9.71 -12.94 -23.53
CA HIS A 228 9.02 -12.10 -22.55
C HIS A 228 9.03 -10.63 -22.97
N MET A 229 10.15 -10.11 -23.50
CA MET A 229 10.21 -8.73 -24.00
C MET A 229 9.27 -8.49 -25.21
N GLU A 230 9.15 -9.45 -26.13
CA GLU A 230 8.17 -9.39 -27.22
C GLU A 230 6.75 -9.31 -26.69
N HIS A 231 6.36 -10.18 -25.76
CA HIS A 231 5.04 -10.14 -25.14
C HIS A 231 4.79 -8.81 -24.40
N ILE A 232 5.82 -8.24 -23.74
CA ILE A 232 5.72 -6.92 -23.10
C ILE A 232 5.44 -5.86 -24.16
N PHE A 233 6.16 -5.86 -25.30
CA PHE A 233 5.95 -4.90 -26.39
C PHE A 233 4.55 -5.02 -26.98
N ASP A 234 4.09 -6.24 -27.25
CA ASP A 234 2.76 -6.51 -27.80
C ASP A 234 1.65 -6.01 -26.87
N ARG A 235 1.79 -6.25 -25.57
CA ARG A 235 0.80 -5.83 -24.55
C ARG A 235 0.81 -4.35 -24.28
N THR A 236 1.99 -3.72 -24.27
CA THR A 236 2.15 -2.32 -23.90
C THR A 236 2.09 -1.37 -25.09
N GLY A 237 2.12 -1.90 -26.31
CA GLY A 237 2.13 -1.11 -27.53
C GLY A 237 3.44 -0.35 -27.77
N VAL A 238 4.44 -0.48 -26.90
CA VAL A 238 5.75 0.15 -27.11
C VAL A 238 6.64 -0.72 -27.99
N ARG A 239 7.53 -0.07 -28.74
CA ARG A 239 8.38 -0.76 -29.74
C ARG A 239 9.88 -0.76 -29.39
N THR A 240 10.24 -0.17 -28.27
CA THR A 240 11.65 -0.08 -27.86
C THR A 240 11.84 -0.49 -26.40
N ARG A 241 13.02 -1.05 -26.12
CA ARG A 241 13.41 -1.44 -24.77
C ARG A 241 13.41 -0.26 -23.79
N SER A 242 13.86 0.90 -24.24
CA SER A 242 13.89 2.13 -23.43
C SER A 242 12.47 2.64 -23.13
N ALA A 243 11.56 2.58 -24.09
CA ALA A 243 10.16 2.93 -23.86
C ALA A 243 9.49 1.94 -22.88
N ALA A 244 9.77 0.63 -23.02
CA ALA A 244 9.28 -0.36 -22.05
C ALA A 244 9.88 -0.14 -20.66
N ALA A 245 11.19 0.18 -20.58
CA ALA A 245 11.85 0.48 -19.31
C ALA A 245 11.22 1.70 -18.60
N ALA A 246 10.81 2.72 -19.34
CA ALA A 246 10.10 3.88 -18.80
C ALA A 246 8.74 3.52 -18.17
N LEU A 247 8.07 2.46 -18.64
CA LEU A 247 6.84 1.94 -18.04
C LEU A 247 7.08 1.20 -16.71
N ALA A 248 8.29 0.69 -16.50
CA ALA A 248 8.66 0.02 -15.25
C ALA A 248 8.99 1.00 -14.12
N LEU A 249 9.28 2.25 -14.46
CA LEU A 249 9.49 3.31 -13.50
C LEU A 249 8.11 3.80 -13.02
N PRO A 250 7.90 3.96 -11.70
CA PRO A 250 6.69 4.58 -11.21
C PRO A 250 6.56 5.96 -11.85
N GLN A 251 5.53 6.14 -12.66
CA GLN A 251 5.27 7.44 -13.26
C GLN A 251 4.69 8.34 -12.17
N VAL A 252 5.52 9.22 -11.63
CA VAL A 252 5.05 10.35 -10.81
C VAL A 252 4.34 11.32 -11.77
N ARG A 253 3.07 11.08 -12.04
CA ARG A 253 2.21 12.10 -12.62
C ARG A 253 1.41 12.72 -11.49
N PRO A 254 1.33 14.06 -11.41
CA PRO A 254 0.39 14.68 -10.51
C PRO A 254 -1.02 14.21 -10.87
N PHE A 255 -1.78 13.82 -9.88
CA PHE A 255 -3.16 13.43 -10.00
C PHE A 255 -3.96 14.67 -10.44
N THR A 256 -4.36 14.74 -11.68
CA THR A 256 -5.21 15.82 -12.22
C THR A 256 -6.59 15.24 -12.56
N GLN A 257 -7.40 14.96 -11.55
CA GLN A 257 -8.85 14.91 -11.73
C GLN A 257 -9.51 15.77 -10.65
N PRO A 258 -10.43 16.68 -11.02
CA PRO A 258 -11.14 17.49 -10.06
C PRO A 258 -12.10 16.61 -9.26
N LEU A 259 -12.14 16.82 -7.96
CA LEU A 259 -13.08 16.21 -7.03
C LEU A 259 -14.52 16.40 -7.50
N ARG A 260 -15.30 15.33 -7.52
CA ARG A 260 -16.75 15.46 -7.39
C ARG A 260 -17.02 15.97 -5.98
N GLN A 261 -17.56 17.17 -5.89
CA GLN A 261 -18.02 17.76 -4.64
C GLN A 261 -18.96 16.78 -3.95
N ILE A 262 -18.58 16.35 -2.73
CA ILE A 262 -19.53 15.72 -1.81
C ILE A 262 -20.38 16.89 -1.31
N GLU A 263 -21.59 17.02 -1.84
CA GLU A 263 -22.61 17.87 -1.27
C GLU A 263 -22.90 17.40 0.17
N ARG A 264 -22.94 18.39 1.08
CA ARG A 264 -23.20 18.22 2.52
C ARG A 264 -24.63 17.82 2.78
#